data_cfc24d2249e9159487447a69a30dbc3f
#
_entry.id   cfc24d2249e9159487447a69a30dbc3f
#
_cell.length_a   1.000
_cell.length_b   1.000
_cell.length_c   1.000
_cell.angle_alpha   90.00
_cell.angle_beta   90.00
_cell.angle_gamma   90.00
#
_symmetry.space_group_name_H-M   'P 1'
#
loop_
_entity.id
_entity.type
_entity.pdbx_description
1 polymer ?
#
loop_
_entity_poly.entity_id
_entity_poly.type
_entity_poly.pdbx_seq_one_letter_code
_entity_poly.pdbx_strand_id
1 'polypeptide(L)'
;MNTSKITLNYALILGFIALLCTAVSTGVYLLTKGKIDDVTAMQQRKLLEEVVPKSHFDNDVLATCKLVQLENAPYLNRIYVAKKSENLTAYLVQGTAPDGYSGDIVLLMGIEPNGNILGVRTLEHKETPGLGDKIETRVSDWILSFTNQLFSLENEADWNVKKDGGKFDQFTGATITPRAVVNHIRQSAKWVVTEL
;
A
#
# COMPACT_ATOMS: atom_id res chain seq x y z
N MET A 1 8.10 3.45 -62.34
CA MET A 1 7.07 3.44 -61.29
C MET A 1 7.58 4.29 -60.14
N ASN A 2 6.90 5.40 -59.79
CA ASN A 2 7.48 6.44 -58.89
C ASN A 2 7.42 5.97 -57.43
N THR A 3 8.47 5.33 -56.96
CA THR A 3 8.58 4.76 -55.60
C THR A 3 8.24 5.77 -54.50
N SER A 4 8.60 7.03 -54.67
CA SER A 4 8.30 8.12 -53.75
C SER A 4 6.80 8.38 -53.54
N LYS A 5 5.98 8.29 -54.61
CA LYS A 5 4.51 8.45 -54.52
C LYS A 5 3.87 7.28 -53.78
N ILE A 6 4.38 6.07 -53.97
CA ILE A 6 3.90 4.87 -53.29
C ILE A 6 4.22 4.97 -51.80
N THR A 7 5.43 5.33 -51.42
CA THR A 7 5.85 5.52 -50.06
C THR A 7 5.04 6.61 -49.35
N LEU A 8 4.77 7.74 -50.02
CA LEU A 8 3.96 8.82 -49.48
C LEU A 8 2.52 8.38 -49.19
N ASN A 9 1.91 7.62 -50.10
CA ASN A 9 0.55 7.12 -49.89
C ASN A 9 0.46 6.18 -48.70
N TYR A 10 1.41 5.24 -48.54
CA TYR A 10 1.43 4.37 -47.36
C TYR A 10 1.70 5.12 -46.05
N ALA A 11 2.56 6.15 -46.10
CA ALA A 11 2.80 6.99 -44.92
C ALA A 11 1.53 7.77 -44.51
N LEU A 12 0.76 8.28 -45.47
CA LEU A 12 -0.51 8.97 -45.19
C LEU A 12 -1.57 8.02 -44.62
N ILE A 13 -1.68 6.81 -45.17
CA ILE A 13 -2.62 5.79 -44.66
C ILE A 13 -2.24 5.41 -43.22
N LEU A 14 -0.96 5.16 -42.99
CA LEU A 14 -0.48 4.80 -41.63
C LEU A 14 -0.71 5.94 -40.65
N GLY A 15 -0.43 7.19 -41.05
CA GLY A 15 -0.69 8.38 -40.23
C GLY A 15 -2.17 8.55 -39.90
N PHE A 16 -3.06 8.32 -40.88
CA PHE A 16 -4.51 8.39 -40.65
C PHE A 16 -5.00 7.32 -39.68
N ILE A 17 -4.52 6.07 -39.82
CA ILE A 17 -4.87 4.98 -38.92
C ILE A 17 -4.37 5.28 -37.51
N ALA A 18 -3.13 5.75 -37.36
CA ALA A 18 -2.57 6.12 -36.06
C ALA A 18 -3.38 7.23 -35.37
N LEU A 19 -3.78 8.24 -36.12
CA LEU A 19 -4.59 9.35 -35.64
C LEU A 19 -5.98 8.88 -35.20
N LEU A 20 -6.61 7.99 -35.96
CA LEU A 20 -7.91 7.42 -35.65
C LEU A 20 -7.84 6.56 -34.34
N CYS A 21 -6.83 5.71 -34.24
CA CYS A 21 -6.61 4.89 -33.05
C CYS A 21 -6.38 5.76 -31.79
N THR A 22 -5.57 6.81 -31.93
CA THR A 22 -5.30 7.75 -30.85
C THR A 22 -6.57 8.52 -30.44
N ALA A 23 -7.36 8.98 -31.39
CA ALA A 23 -8.62 9.68 -31.14
C ALA A 23 -9.62 8.79 -30.38
N VAL A 24 -9.77 7.52 -30.82
CA VAL A 24 -10.66 6.56 -30.16
C VAL A 24 -10.17 6.28 -28.72
N SER A 25 -8.89 6.00 -28.53
CA SER A 25 -8.31 5.71 -27.22
C SER A 25 -8.46 6.91 -26.27
N THR A 26 -8.20 8.11 -26.75
CA THR A 26 -8.37 9.36 -25.97
C THR A 26 -9.85 9.60 -25.65
N GLY A 27 -10.74 9.37 -26.59
CA GLY A 27 -12.18 9.49 -26.37
C GLY A 27 -12.69 8.55 -25.26
N VAL A 28 -12.31 7.27 -25.31
CA VAL A 28 -12.65 6.29 -24.29
C VAL A 28 -12.06 6.72 -22.92
N TYR A 29 -10.80 7.13 -22.88
CA TYR A 29 -10.16 7.60 -21.66
C TYR A 29 -10.91 8.79 -21.03
N LEU A 30 -11.25 9.80 -21.81
CA LEU A 30 -11.97 10.98 -21.32
C LEU A 30 -13.37 10.64 -20.78
N LEU A 31 -14.06 9.70 -21.41
CA LEU A 31 -15.39 9.24 -20.99
C LEU A 31 -15.34 8.40 -19.71
N THR A 32 -14.25 7.65 -19.49
CA THR A 32 -14.13 6.73 -18.36
C THR A 32 -13.38 7.31 -17.17
N LYS A 33 -12.56 8.35 -17.37
CA LYS A 33 -11.70 8.97 -16.35
C LYS A 33 -12.46 9.30 -15.07
N GLY A 34 -13.61 9.99 -15.16
CA GLY A 34 -14.38 10.37 -13.98
C GLY A 34 -14.83 9.16 -13.15
N LYS A 35 -15.32 8.09 -13.82
CA LYS A 35 -15.70 6.86 -13.12
C LYS A 35 -14.50 6.12 -12.49
N ILE A 36 -13.36 6.15 -13.15
CA ILE A 36 -12.12 5.55 -12.62
C ILE A 36 -11.68 6.29 -11.36
N ASP A 37 -11.68 7.63 -11.41
CA ASP A 37 -11.29 8.48 -10.27
C ASP A 37 -12.22 8.25 -9.07
N ASP A 38 -13.55 8.17 -9.28
CA ASP A 38 -14.54 7.91 -8.23
C ASP A 38 -14.35 6.52 -7.59
N VAL A 39 -14.17 5.48 -8.40
CA VAL A 39 -13.95 4.11 -7.93
C VAL A 39 -12.63 4.01 -7.16
N THR A 40 -11.57 4.65 -7.65
CA THR A 40 -10.27 4.67 -6.98
C THR A 40 -10.36 5.36 -5.61
N ALA A 41 -11.03 6.52 -5.53
CA ALA A 41 -11.25 7.23 -4.28
C ALA A 41 -12.07 6.39 -3.27
N MET A 42 -13.11 5.70 -3.76
CA MET A 42 -13.93 4.82 -2.94
C MET A 42 -13.13 3.62 -2.41
N GLN A 43 -12.30 3.00 -3.24
CA GLN A 43 -11.42 1.90 -2.82
C GLN A 43 -10.38 2.35 -1.79
N GLN A 44 -9.77 3.53 -1.97
CA GLN A 44 -8.85 4.10 -1.00
C GLN A 44 -9.54 4.34 0.35
N ARG A 45 -10.73 4.94 0.36
CA ARG A 45 -11.50 5.14 1.60
C ARG A 45 -11.81 3.82 2.29
N LYS A 46 -12.25 2.82 1.55
CA LYS A 46 -12.53 1.49 2.11
C LYS A 46 -11.29 0.88 2.78
N LEU A 47 -10.13 0.94 2.14
CA LEU A 47 -8.87 0.45 2.71
C LEU A 47 -8.48 1.20 3.99
N LEU A 48 -8.67 2.53 4.03
CA LEU A 48 -8.44 3.30 5.26
C LEU A 48 -9.37 2.86 6.40
N GLU A 49 -10.67 2.64 6.10
CA GLU A 49 -11.67 2.17 7.08
C GLU A 49 -11.39 0.74 7.57
N GLU A 50 -10.75 -0.11 6.74
CA GLU A 50 -10.31 -1.45 7.14
C GLU A 50 -9.11 -1.45 8.09
N VAL A 51 -8.28 -0.41 8.03
CA VAL A 51 -7.06 -0.27 8.82
C VAL A 51 -7.30 0.54 10.09
N VAL A 52 -8.13 1.57 10.00
CA VAL A 52 -8.57 2.36 11.15
C VAL A 52 -10.10 2.38 11.17
N PRO A 53 -10.74 1.80 12.19
CA PRO A 53 -12.19 1.78 12.29
C PRO A 53 -12.80 3.19 12.23
N LYS A 54 -13.95 3.32 11.58
CA LYS A 54 -14.66 4.59 11.39
C LYS A 54 -15.04 5.31 12.70
N SER A 55 -15.04 4.58 13.80
CA SER A 55 -15.25 5.14 15.14
C SER A 55 -14.09 6.02 15.63
N HIS A 56 -12.90 5.90 15.02
CA HIS A 56 -11.69 6.61 15.40
C HIS A 56 -11.51 7.96 14.70
N PHE A 57 -12.27 8.28 13.65
CA PHE A 57 -12.11 9.54 12.94
C PHE A 57 -13.43 10.10 12.41
N ASP A 58 -13.48 11.43 12.29
CA ASP A 58 -14.56 12.20 11.68
C ASP A 58 -14.06 13.20 10.62
N ASN A 59 -12.73 13.30 10.46
CA ASN A 59 -12.10 14.15 9.45
C ASN A 59 -11.94 13.44 8.10
N ASP A 60 -11.66 14.20 7.04
CA ASP A 60 -11.24 13.64 5.76
C ASP A 60 -9.76 13.22 5.83
N VAL A 61 -9.53 11.95 6.18
CA VAL A 61 -8.19 11.38 6.35
C VAL A 61 -7.37 11.46 5.06
N LEU A 62 -7.99 11.28 3.88
CA LEU A 62 -7.29 11.36 2.58
C LEU A 62 -6.71 12.76 2.33
N ALA A 63 -7.42 13.81 2.75
CA ALA A 63 -6.95 15.19 2.60
C ALA A 63 -5.74 15.50 3.48
N THR A 64 -5.46 14.71 4.54
CA THR A 64 -4.30 14.88 5.42
C THR A 64 -3.01 14.26 4.89
N CYS A 65 -3.04 13.66 3.70
CA CYS A 65 -1.90 12.96 3.11
C CYS A 65 -0.64 13.82 3.07
N LYS A 66 0.42 13.32 3.70
CA LYS A 66 1.77 13.91 3.61
C LYS A 66 2.72 12.87 3.02
N LEU A 67 3.44 13.26 1.98
CA LEU A 67 4.56 12.48 1.46
C LEU A 67 5.72 12.57 2.46
N VAL A 68 6.31 11.45 2.78
CA VAL A 68 7.43 11.32 3.70
C VAL A 68 8.66 10.91 2.90
N GLN A 69 9.70 11.73 2.97
CA GLN A 69 11.02 11.43 2.42
C GLN A 69 12.05 11.71 3.50
N LEU A 70 12.25 10.74 4.38
CA LEU A 70 13.18 10.86 5.49
C LEU A 70 14.40 9.97 5.23
N GLU A 71 15.61 10.54 5.40
CA GLU A 71 16.86 9.78 5.27
C GLU A 71 16.94 8.62 6.28
N ASN A 72 16.39 8.82 7.48
CA ASN A 72 16.35 7.84 8.56
C ASN A 72 15.21 6.82 8.46
N ALA A 73 14.24 7.04 7.55
CA ALA A 73 13.10 6.14 7.34
C ALA A 73 12.71 6.05 5.85
N PRO A 74 13.62 5.59 4.97
CA PRO A 74 13.37 5.54 3.52
C PRO A 74 12.27 4.55 3.13
N TYR A 75 11.88 3.67 4.05
CA TYR A 75 10.81 2.69 3.88
C TYR A 75 9.40 3.30 4.05
N LEU A 76 9.30 4.53 4.56
CA LEU A 76 8.02 5.25 4.70
C LEU A 76 7.74 6.08 3.44
N ASN A 77 6.50 6.00 2.95
CA ASN A 77 6.08 6.69 1.73
C ASN A 77 5.10 7.82 2.03
N ARG A 78 4.04 7.53 2.79
CA ARG A 78 2.96 8.48 3.10
C ARG A 78 2.48 8.31 4.53
N ILE A 79 2.06 9.43 5.12
CA ILE A 79 1.40 9.44 6.42
C ILE A 79 0.10 10.21 6.28
N TYR A 80 -0.96 9.65 6.90
CA TYR A 80 -2.25 10.28 7.04
C TYR A 80 -2.58 10.43 8.51
N VAL A 81 -3.39 11.40 8.85
CA VAL A 81 -3.76 11.70 10.23
C VAL A 81 -5.26 11.52 10.41
N ALA A 82 -5.63 10.62 11.30
CA ALA A 82 -6.99 10.42 11.74
C ALA A 82 -7.26 11.25 12.99
N LYS A 83 -8.31 12.06 12.96
CA LYS A 83 -8.75 12.90 14.08
C LYS A 83 -10.22 12.66 14.37
N LYS A 84 -10.58 12.78 15.64
CA LYS A 84 -11.97 12.77 16.09
C LYS A 84 -12.21 13.97 17.02
N SER A 85 -13.19 14.82 16.66
CA SER A 85 -13.46 16.06 17.39
C SER A 85 -12.18 16.88 17.62
N GLU A 86 -11.38 17.06 16.54
CA GLU A 86 -10.07 17.75 16.50
C GLU A 86 -8.94 17.06 17.27
N ASN A 87 -9.20 16.01 18.04
CA ASN A 87 -8.17 15.28 18.75
C ASN A 87 -7.53 14.22 17.82
N LEU A 88 -6.21 14.10 17.85
CA LEU A 88 -5.48 13.04 17.18
C LEU A 88 -5.85 11.68 17.79
N THR A 89 -6.27 10.74 16.95
CA THR A 89 -6.66 9.39 17.39
C THR A 89 -5.77 8.31 16.81
N ALA A 90 -5.34 8.46 15.55
CA ALA A 90 -4.45 7.50 14.92
C ALA A 90 -3.66 8.13 13.78
N TYR A 91 -2.56 7.49 13.45
CA TYR A 91 -1.81 7.69 12.21
C TYR A 91 -2.06 6.52 11.28
N LEU A 92 -2.16 6.79 9.98
CA LEU A 92 -2.09 5.75 8.95
C LEU A 92 -0.77 5.93 8.22
N VAL A 93 0.03 4.89 8.25
CA VAL A 93 1.39 4.88 7.69
C VAL A 93 1.42 3.93 6.51
N GLN A 94 1.71 4.48 5.33
CA GLN A 94 1.97 3.69 4.14
C GLN A 94 3.47 3.61 3.93
N GLY A 95 3.97 2.41 3.74
CA GLY A 95 5.38 2.19 3.49
C GLY A 95 5.64 0.95 2.63
N THR A 96 6.91 0.73 2.32
CA THR A 96 7.37 -0.35 1.45
C THR A 96 8.38 -1.21 2.21
N ALA A 97 8.09 -2.51 2.31
CA ALA A 97 9.05 -3.52 2.72
C ALA A 97 9.81 -4.00 1.48
N PRO A 98 11.12 -3.66 1.33
CA PRO A 98 11.88 -4.00 0.13
C PRO A 98 12.36 -5.46 0.11
N ASP A 99 12.31 -6.14 1.24
CA ASP A 99 12.90 -7.46 1.47
C ASP A 99 11.91 -8.61 1.22
N GLY A 100 10.82 -8.38 0.46
CA GLY A 100 9.91 -9.45 0.04
C GLY A 100 10.62 -10.50 -0.83
N TYR A 101 10.06 -11.69 -0.94
CA TYR A 101 10.66 -12.75 -1.76
C TYR A 101 10.68 -12.40 -3.25
N SER A 102 9.60 -11.79 -3.75
CA SER A 102 9.48 -11.36 -5.15
C SER A 102 9.66 -9.84 -5.32
N GLY A 103 10.24 -9.17 -4.33
CA GLY A 103 10.50 -7.73 -4.33
C GLY A 103 9.62 -6.97 -3.34
N ASP A 104 9.32 -5.73 -3.69
CA ASP A 104 8.65 -4.77 -2.82
C ASP A 104 7.23 -5.22 -2.41
N ILE A 105 6.93 -5.04 -1.12
CA ILE A 105 5.60 -5.22 -0.55
C ILE A 105 5.15 -3.87 0.01
N VAL A 106 4.09 -3.30 -0.54
CA VAL A 106 3.52 -2.04 -0.06
C VAL A 106 2.45 -2.33 0.98
N LEU A 107 2.61 -1.73 2.16
CA LEU A 107 1.74 -1.93 3.32
C LEU A 107 1.09 -0.62 3.76
N LEU A 108 -0.11 -0.72 4.31
CA LEU A 108 -0.79 0.34 5.04
C LEU A 108 -1.07 -0.14 6.45
N MET A 109 -0.62 0.62 7.44
CA MET A 109 -0.79 0.35 8.87
C MET A 109 -1.51 1.50 9.54
N GLY A 110 -2.55 1.21 10.34
CA GLY A 110 -3.14 2.15 11.27
C GLY A 110 -2.57 1.92 12.67
N ILE A 111 -2.12 2.99 13.31
CA ILE A 111 -1.50 2.93 14.64
C ILE A 111 -1.91 4.13 15.48
N GLU A 112 -2.26 3.89 16.74
CA GLU A 112 -2.49 4.95 17.71
C GLU A 112 -1.17 5.56 18.20
N PRO A 113 -1.15 6.79 18.70
CA PRO A 113 0.08 7.42 19.23
C PRO A 113 0.76 6.63 20.37
N ASN A 114 0.00 5.80 21.10
CA ASN A 114 0.51 4.93 22.16
C ASN A 114 1.19 3.65 21.64
N GLY A 115 1.20 3.42 20.31
CA GLY A 115 1.79 2.24 19.69
C GLY A 115 0.82 1.06 19.47
N ASN A 116 -0.48 1.21 19.79
CA ASN A 116 -1.46 0.17 19.50
C ASN A 116 -1.78 0.13 18.00
N ILE A 117 -1.56 -1.02 17.35
CA ILE A 117 -1.83 -1.22 15.93
C ILE A 117 -3.30 -1.57 15.75
N LEU A 118 -4.03 -0.70 15.06
CA LEU A 118 -5.46 -0.87 14.79
C LEU A 118 -5.73 -1.86 13.65
N GLY A 119 -4.82 -1.91 12.67
CA GLY A 119 -4.90 -2.82 11.56
C GLY A 119 -3.76 -2.65 10.57
N VAL A 120 -3.54 -3.69 9.76
CA VAL A 120 -2.56 -3.69 8.66
C VAL A 120 -3.19 -4.28 7.42
N ARG A 121 -2.90 -3.69 6.26
CA ARG A 121 -3.31 -4.24 4.95
C ARG A 121 -2.16 -4.17 3.97
N THR A 122 -2.06 -5.21 3.16
CA THR A 122 -1.19 -5.23 1.99
C THR A 122 -1.90 -4.52 0.85
N LEU A 123 -1.24 -3.51 0.26
CA LEU A 123 -1.77 -2.73 -0.85
C LEU A 123 -1.30 -3.30 -2.19
N GLU A 124 -0.01 -3.65 -2.27
CA GLU A 124 0.62 -4.15 -3.49
C GLU A 124 1.75 -5.12 -3.15
N HIS A 125 1.87 -6.20 -3.90
CA HIS A 125 2.97 -7.15 -3.83
C HIS A 125 3.04 -8.01 -5.10
N LYS A 126 4.14 -8.73 -5.25
CA LYS A 126 4.37 -9.69 -6.35
C LYS A 126 4.69 -11.09 -5.84
N GLU A 127 4.28 -11.39 -4.59
CA GLU A 127 4.56 -12.66 -3.95
C GLU A 127 3.88 -13.84 -4.65
N THR A 128 4.48 -15.02 -4.54
CA THR A 128 4.02 -16.24 -5.23
C THR A 128 2.66 -16.70 -4.70
N PRO A 129 1.66 -16.89 -5.58
CA PRO A 129 0.35 -17.44 -5.21
C PRO A 129 0.44 -18.79 -4.48
N GLY A 130 -0.33 -18.96 -3.39
CA GLY A 130 -0.33 -20.14 -2.54
C GLY A 130 0.83 -20.23 -1.53
N LEU A 131 1.82 -19.33 -1.61
CA LEU A 131 2.99 -19.29 -0.73
C LEU A 131 3.09 -17.97 0.04
N GLY A 132 3.54 -16.90 -0.61
CA GLY A 132 3.74 -15.59 -0.01
C GLY A 132 2.50 -14.71 0.00
N ASP A 133 1.51 -14.95 -0.85
CA ASP A 133 0.27 -14.20 -0.98
C ASP A 133 -0.67 -14.32 0.24
N LYS A 134 -0.34 -15.18 1.22
CA LYS A 134 -1.03 -15.29 2.52
C LYS A 134 -0.97 -14.01 3.37
N ILE A 135 -0.24 -13.01 2.93
CA ILE A 135 -0.27 -11.65 3.51
C ILE A 135 -1.52 -10.86 3.12
N GLU A 136 -2.31 -11.34 2.14
CA GLU A 136 -3.57 -10.73 1.76
C GLU A 136 -4.75 -11.31 2.55
N THR A 137 -5.67 -10.45 3.01
CA THR A 137 -6.89 -10.88 3.73
C THR A 137 -7.82 -11.79 2.92
N ARG A 138 -7.77 -11.71 1.58
CA ARG A 138 -8.55 -12.60 0.70
C ARG A 138 -8.02 -14.04 0.67
N VAL A 139 -6.77 -14.26 1.10
CA VAL A 139 -6.08 -15.57 1.07
C VAL A 139 -6.00 -16.17 2.46
N SER A 140 -5.68 -15.37 3.48
CA SER A 140 -5.60 -15.82 4.86
C SER A 140 -5.82 -14.68 5.86
N ASP A 141 -6.14 -15.05 7.12
CA ASP A 141 -6.31 -14.11 8.23
C ASP A 141 -4.97 -13.71 8.88
N TRP A 142 -3.83 -14.14 8.35
CA TRP A 142 -2.53 -13.93 8.98
C TRP A 142 -2.23 -12.46 9.26
N ILE A 143 -2.51 -11.57 8.31
CA ILE A 143 -2.27 -10.12 8.45
C ILE A 143 -3.14 -9.50 9.55
N LEU A 144 -4.25 -10.12 9.92
CA LEU A 144 -5.12 -9.67 11.02
C LEU A 144 -4.50 -9.92 12.40
N SER A 145 -3.47 -10.78 12.49
CA SER A 145 -2.77 -11.06 13.76
C SER A 145 -2.08 -9.84 14.36
N PHE A 146 -1.87 -8.79 13.57
CA PHE A 146 -1.31 -7.50 14.05
C PHE A 146 -2.36 -6.60 14.70
N THR A 147 -3.63 -6.85 14.49
CA THR A 147 -4.73 -6.00 15.00
C THR A 147 -4.78 -6.05 16.52
N ASN A 148 -4.89 -4.87 17.16
CA ASN A 148 -4.89 -4.68 18.61
C ASN A 148 -3.61 -5.19 19.29
N GLN A 149 -2.48 -5.21 18.58
CA GLN A 149 -1.17 -5.50 19.15
C GLN A 149 -0.48 -4.20 19.54
N LEU A 150 -0.07 -4.12 20.81
CA LEU A 150 0.68 -2.98 21.31
C LEU A 150 2.16 -3.16 21.00
N PHE A 151 2.73 -2.21 20.26
CA PHE A 151 4.16 -2.05 20.08
C PHE A 151 4.71 -1.08 21.12
N SER A 152 5.82 -1.44 21.75
CA SER A 152 6.64 -0.58 22.60
C SER A 152 8.12 -0.89 22.40
N LEU A 153 9.00 0.02 22.79
CA LEU A 153 10.45 -0.23 22.73
C LEU A 153 10.89 -1.40 23.64
N GLU A 154 10.14 -1.66 24.69
CA GLU A 154 10.41 -2.77 25.63
C GLU A 154 10.11 -4.15 25.03
N ASN A 155 9.09 -4.24 24.13
CA ASN A 155 8.70 -5.48 23.49
C ASN A 155 9.15 -5.60 22.03
N GLU A 156 10.06 -4.72 21.57
CA GLU A 156 10.54 -4.72 20.18
C GLU A 156 11.09 -6.09 19.74
N ALA A 157 11.73 -6.84 20.63
CA ALA A 157 12.29 -8.16 20.34
C ALA A 157 11.22 -9.20 19.96
N ASP A 158 9.98 -9.06 20.46
CA ASP A 158 8.86 -9.96 20.16
C ASP A 158 8.32 -9.73 18.73
N TRP A 159 8.65 -8.60 18.11
CA TRP A 159 8.18 -8.22 16.77
C TRP A 159 9.06 -8.80 15.67
N ASN A 160 9.17 -10.12 15.69
CA ASN A 160 9.81 -10.97 14.71
C ASN A 160 8.91 -12.17 14.41
N VAL A 161 9.25 -12.94 13.38
CA VAL A 161 8.61 -14.24 13.15
C VAL A 161 9.11 -15.26 14.20
N LYS A 162 8.30 -16.25 14.53
CA LYS A 162 8.62 -17.28 15.55
C LYS A 162 9.95 -17.97 15.30
N LYS A 163 10.30 -18.21 14.03
CA LYS A 163 11.60 -18.79 13.65
C LYS A 163 12.79 -17.93 14.08
N ASP A 164 12.60 -16.63 14.23
CA ASP A 164 13.61 -15.66 14.63
C ASP A 164 13.43 -15.22 16.09
N GLY A 165 12.65 -15.97 16.87
CA GLY A 165 12.42 -15.72 18.31
C GLY A 165 11.26 -14.77 18.64
N GLY A 166 10.48 -14.34 17.66
CA GLY A 166 9.34 -13.45 17.88
C GLY A 166 8.00 -14.17 18.05
N LYS A 167 6.90 -13.40 18.01
CA LYS A 167 5.54 -13.89 18.29
C LYS A 167 4.71 -14.21 17.02
N PHE A 168 5.09 -13.73 15.85
CA PHE A 168 4.30 -13.89 14.64
C PHE A 168 4.61 -15.18 13.89
N ASP A 169 3.59 -15.85 13.36
CA ASP A 169 3.77 -17.06 12.59
C ASP A 169 4.45 -16.77 11.25
N GLN A 170 5.32 -17.67 10.81
CA GLN A 170 5.83 -17.67 9.44
C GLN A 170 5.05 -18.67 8.58
N PHE A 171 5.14 -18.52 7.25
CA PHE A 171 4.53 -19.46 6.33
C PHE A 171 5.45 -20.65 6.07
N THR A 172 4.90 -21.87 6.11
CA THR A 172 5.64 -23.08 5.73
C THR A 172 6.07 -22.98 4.26
N GLY A 173 7.37 -23.05 4.00
CA GLY A 173 7.94 -22.93 2.65
C GLY A 173 8.11 -21.49 2.13
N ALA A 174 7.64 -20.46 2.85
CA ALA A 174 7.74 -19.06 2.42
C ALA A 174 8.02 -18.12 3.61
N THR A 175 9.15 -18.27 4.28
CA THR A 175 9.51 -17.50 5.48
C THR A 175 9.92 -16.05 5.19
N ILE A 176 10.43 -15.77 4.01
CA ILE A 176 10.97 -14.43 3.64
C ILE A 176 9.87 -13.39 3.69
N THR A 177 8.74 -13.63 3.05
CA THR A 177 7.62 -12.71 2.95
C THR A 177 7.06 -12.27 4.31
N PRO A 178 6.66 -13.16 5.24
CA PRO A 178 6.18 -12.73 6.55
C PRO A 178 7.25 -12.04 7.38
N ARG A 179 8.54 -12.43 7.23
CA ARG A 179 9.66 -11.73 7.89
C ARG A 179 9.77 -10.28 7.41
N ALA A 180 9.69 -10.03 6.11
CA ALA A 180 9.72 -8.69 5.53
C ALA A 180 8.56 -7.82 6.05
N VAL A 181 7.34 -8.37 6.08
CA VAL A 181 6.16 -7.67 6.58
C VAL A 181 6.30 -7.33 8.07
N VAL A 182 6.65 -8.32 8.92
CA VAL A 182 6.82 -8.09 10.37
C VAL A 182 7.90 -7.04 10.65
N ASN A 183 9.03 -7.13 9.94
CA ASN A 183 10.13 -6.19 10.08
C ASN A 183 9.71 -4.76 9.70
N HIS A 184 9.00 -4.61 8.58
CA HIS A 184 8.50 -3.31 8.16
C HIS A 184 7.50 -2.71 9.15
N ILE A 185 6.53 -3.51 9.66
CA ILE A 185 5.56 -3.07 10.66
C ILE A 185 6.28 -2.62 11.94
N ARG A 186 7.26 -3.41 12.43
CA ARG A 186 8.08 -3.08 13.59
C ARG A 186 8.79 -1.74 13.41
N GLN A 187 9.48 -1.54 12.28
CA GLN A 187 10.22 -0.31 12.00
C GLN A 187 9.28 0.90 11.91
N SER A 188 8.14 0.74 11.24
CA SER A 188 7.14 1.81 11.09
C SER A 188 6.49 2.16 12.43
N ALA A 189 6.15 1.17 13.26
CA ALA A 189 5.61 1.39 14.60
C ALA A 189 6.64 2.07 15.52
N LYS A 190 7.90 1.63 15.47
CA LYS A 190 9.00 2.26 16.20
C LYS A 190 9.13 3.72 15.83
N TRP A 191 9.13 4.03 14.54
CA TRP A 191 9.23 5.41 14.07
C TRP A 191 8.07 6.27 14.57
N VAL A 192 6.83 5.77 14.53
CA VAL A 192 5.65 6.51 15.04
C VAL A 192 5.79 6.80 16.54
N VAL A 193 6.22 5.82 17.35
CA VAL A 193 6.32 5.98 18.81
C VAL A 193 7.49 6.87 19.22
N THR A 194 8.54 6.99 18.38
CA THR A 194 9.74 7.78 18.72
C THR A 194 9.77 9.18 18.13
N GLU A 195 9.09 9.39 16.99
CA GLU A 195 9.25 10.62 16.20
C GLU A 195 7.96 11.46 16.12
N LEU A 196 6.79 10.89 16.45
CA LEU A 196 5.49 11.58 16.39
C LEU A 196 4.85 11.74 17.76
#